data_bc9fc2ca50f10381f068152d8a03af4e
#
_entry.id   bc9fc2ca50f10381f068152d8a03af4e
#
_cell.length_a   1.000
_cell.length_b   1.000
_cell.length_c   1.000
_cell.angle_alpha   90.00
_cell.angle_beta   90.00
_cell.angle_gamma   90.00
#
_symmetry.space_group_name_H-M   'P 1'
#
loop_
_entity.id
_entity.type
_entity.pdbx_description
1 polymer ?
#
loop_
_entity_poly.entity_id
_entity_poly.type
_entity_poly.pdbx_seq_one_letter_code
_entity_poly.pdbx_strand_id
1 'polypeptide(L)'
;TSLKSNRGTRELESDGYPIIDNDMPLMVMVDAGSASASEIMASALQDYERALIVGDRTFGKATVQQIQPLETRAGMYLIKLTIARYYAPNGYTVQVHGVQPDIRISDQKDGEFPLRFREEDMWHHLPELAQKDPNPRREKWIDGLKKQVNPKQAEKYLKEHENDAVRPDYMLQRALPYLKAMIAEKD
;
A
#
# COMPACT_ATOMS: atom_id res chain seq x y z
N THR A 1 -6.12 12.91 2.96
CA THR A 1 -5.46 12.91 1.64
C THR A 1 -5.71 14.23 0.93
N SER A 2 -4.72 14.75 0.21
CA SER A 2 -4.89 15.99 -0.57
C SER A 2 -4.49 15.79 -2.04
N LEU A 3 -5.13 16.60 -2.91
CA LEU A 3 -4.79 16.74 -4.33
C LEU A 3 -4.10 18.09 -4.54
N LYS A 4 -2.93 18.10 -5.16
CA LYS A 4 -2.22 19.33 -5.56
C LYS A 4 -2.12 19.42 -7.07
N SER A 5 -2.54 20.56 -7.61
CA SER A 5 -2.53 20.90 -9.02
C SER A 5 -2.02 22.33 -9.23
N ASN A 6 -1.89 22.77 -10.48
CA ASN A 6 -1.62 24.16 -10.81
C ASN A 6 -2.75 25.15 -10.41
N ARG A 7 -3.94 24.62 -10.05
CA ARG A 7 -5.10 25.41 -9.59
C ARG A 7 -5.19 25.51 -8.06
N GLY A 8 -4.26 24.88 -7.34
CA GLY A 8 -4.20 24.86 -5.87
C GLY A 8 -4.31 23.48 -5.27
N THR A 9 -4.52 23.44 -3.96
CA THR A 9 -4.66 22.22 -3.16
C THR A 9 -6.12 22.00 -2.80
N ARG A 10 -6.61 20.76 -2.95
CA ARG A 10 -7.92 20.31 -2.47
C ARG A 10 -7.72 19.19 -1.46
N GLU A 11 -8.25 19.37 -0.28
CA GLU A 11 -8.32 18.33 0.74
C GLU A 11 -9.47 17.37 0.47
N LEU A 12 -9.25 16.10 0.73
CA LEU A 12 -10.23 15.02 0.59
C LEU A 12 -10.34 14.34 1.95
N GLU A 13 -11.49 14.53 2.57
CA GLU A 13 -11.83 13.94 3.87
C GLU A 13 -12.98 12.95 3.70
N SER A 14 -13.05 11.97 4.58
CA SER A 14 -14.20 11.07 4.68
C SER A 14 -15.27 11.75 5.51
N ASP A 15 -16.50 11.75 5.02
CA ASP A 15 -17.70 12.28 5.68
C ASP A 15 -18.59 11.16 6.25
N GLY A 16 -18.17 9.90 6.10
CA GLY A 16 -18.93 8.73 6.51
C GLY A 16 -18.63 8.26 7.93
N TYR A 17 -19.56 7.46 8.46
CA TYR A 17 -19.33 6.70 9.68
C TYR A 17 -18.37 5.53 9.39
N PRO A 18 -17.55 5.11 10.38
CA PRO A 18 -16.67 3.97 10.20
C PRO A 18 -17.50 2.70 9.93
N ILE A 19 -17.17 1.99 8.86
CA ILE A 19 -17.79 0.70 8.50
C ILE A 19 -17.22 -0.42 9.39
N ILE A 20 -15.94 -0.29 9.75
CA ILE A 20 -15.22 -1.21 10.63
C ILE A 20 -15.02 -0.51 11.97
N ASP A 21 -15.37 -1.19 13.05
CA ASP A 21 -15.19 -0.67 14.39
C ASP A 21 -13.74 -0.20 14.61
N ASN A 22 -13.56 0.96 15.22
CA ASN A 22 -12.24 1.55 15.43
C ASN A 22 -11.33 0.65 16.28
N ASP A 23 -11.93 -0.15 17.16
CA ASP A 23 -11.20 -1.07 18.02
C ASP A 23 -10.84 -2.40 17.35
N MET A 24 -11.41 -2.69 16.19
CA MET A 24 -11.08 -3.91 15.46
C MET A 24 -9.66 -3.81 14.86
N PRO A 25 -8.74 -4.76 15.15
CA PRO A 25 -7.45 -4.83 14.49
C PRO A 25 -7.61 -4.93 12.97
N LEU A 26 -6.89 -4.10 12.24
CA LEU A 26 -6.94 -4.04 10.78
C LEU A 26 -5.55 -4.24 10.20
N MET A 27 -5.46 -5.12 9.22
CA MET A 27 -4.26 -5.38 8.44
C MET A 27 -4.58 -5.21 6.95
N VAL A 28 -3.70 -4.58 6.21
CA VAL A 28 -3.81 -4.41 4.75
C VAL A 28 -2.61 -5.07 4.09
N MET A 29 -2.87 -6.01 3.20
CA MET A 29 -1.85 -6.65 2.38
C MET A 29 -1.67 -5.87 1.08
N VAL A 30 -0.43 -5.58 0.74
CA VAL A 30 -0.05 -4.81 -0.46
C VAL A 30 1.09 -5.49 -1.21
N ASP A 31 1.15 -5.24 -2.51
CA ASP A 31 2.21 -5.74 -3.39
C ASP A 31 2.55 -4.73 -4.49
N ALA A 32 3.44 -5.10 -5.41
CA ALA A 32 3.82 -4.28 -6.55
C ALA A 32 2.68 -3.96 -7.52
N GLY A 33 1.59 -4.72 -7.51
CA GLY A 33 0.38 -4.47 -8.29
C GLY A 33 -0.57 -3.47 -7.62
N SER A 34 -0.38 -3.20 -6.34
CA SER A 34 -1.16 -2.22 -5.60
C SER A 34 -0.77 -0.81 -6.06
N ALA A 35 -1.66 -0.10 -6.75
CA ALA A 35 -1.37 1.17 -7.39
C ALA A 35 -2.49 2.20 -7.20
N SER A 36 -2.15 3.49 -7.32
CA SER A 36 -3.10 4.61 -7.40
C SER A 36 -4.07 4.67 -6.20
N ALA A 37 -5.38 4.41 -6.38
CA ALA A 37 -6.37 4.46 -5.30
C ALA A 37 -6.05 3.52 -4.14
N SER A 38 -5.48 2.34 -4.42
CA SER A 38 -5.03 1.41 -3.38
C SER A 38 -3.90 2.02 -2.53
N GLU A 39 -3.02 2.81 -3.15
CA GLU A 39 -1.94 3.50 -2.45
C GLU A 39 -2.47 4.68 -1.62
N ILE A 40 -3.51 5.38 -2.10
CA ILE A 40 -4.20 6.42 -1.31
C ILE A 40 -4.76 5.81 -0.02
N MET A 41 -5.44 4.67 -0.13
CA MET A 41 -6.03 3.99 1.01
C MET A 41 -4.95 3.45 1.95
N ALA A 42 -3.97 2.72 1.44
CA ALA A 42 -2.92 2.11 2.25
C ALA A 42 -2.09 3.17 2.99
N SER A 43 -1.69 4.26 2.30
CA SER A 43 -0.93 5.35 2.92
C SER A 43 -1.73 6.10 3.98
N ALA A 44 -3.03 6.33 3.74
CA ALA A 44 -3.90 6.99 4.72
C ALA A 44 -4.07 6.13 5.98
N LEU A 45 -4.37 4.84 5.83
CA LEU A 45 -4.50 3.92 6.96
C LEU A 45 -3.18 3.75 7.73
N GLN A 46 -2.05 3.80 7.04
CA GLN A 46 -0.73 3.77 7.65
C GLN A 46 -0.42 5.06 8.44
N ASP A 47 -0.70 6.22 7.86
CA ASP A 47 -0.41 7.52 8.47
C ASP A 47 -1.27 7.80 9.71
N TYR A 48 -2.55 7.36 9.69
CA TYR A 48 -3.43 7.44 10.84
C TYR A 48 -3.23 6.30 11.86
N GLU A 49 -2.22 5.45 11.67
CA GLU A 49 -1.94 4.28 12.53
C GLU A 49 -3.16 3.35 12.68
N ARG A 50 -4.09 3.37 11.70
CA ARG A 50 -5.33 2.61 11.74
C ARG A 50 -5.13 1.14 11.33
N ALA A 51 -4.17 0.85 10.47
CA ALA A 51 -3.88 -0.50 9.99
C ALA A 51 -2.38 -0.81 9.98
N LEU A 52 -2.06 -2.08 10.15
CA LEU A 52 -0.75 -2.62 9.84
C LEU A 52 -0.67 -2.92 8.34
N ILE A 53 0.30 -2.33 7.65
CA ILE A 53 0.53 -2.56 6.22
C ILE A 53 1.59 -3.63 6.06
N VAL A 54 1.28 -4.72 5.37
CA VAL A 54 2.18 -5.87 5.18
C VAL A 54 2.29 -6.26 3.71
N GLY A 55 3.39 -6.87 3.33
CA GLY A 55 3.59 -7.35 1.96
C GLY A 55 4.85 -6.80 1.30
N ASP A 56 4.77 -6.39 0.04
CA ASP A 56 5.88 -5.74 -0.65
C ASP A 56 5.53 -4.28 -1.01
N ARG A 57 6.54 -3.48 -1.33
CA ARG A 57 6.39 -2.09 -1.77
C ARG A 57 5.37 -1.98 -2.90
N THR A 58 4.46 -1.01 -2.82
CA THR A 58 3.46 -0.77 -3.85
C THR A 58 4.04 -0.12 -5.11
N PHE A 59 3.23 0.07 -6.14
CA PHE A 59 3.66 0.50 -7.48
C PHE A 59 4.31 1.88 -7.52
N GLY A 60 3.78 2.87 -6.79
CA GLY A 60 4.34 4.23 -6.73
C GLY A 60 3.68 5.24 -7.66
N LYS A 61 2.39 5.11 -7.95
CA LYS A 61 1.66 6.02 -8.83
C LYS A 61 0.80 7.03 -8.07
N ALA A 62 1.25 8.27 -7.97
CA ALA A 62 0.51 9.37 -7.36
C ALA A 62 -0.07 10.39 -8.35
N THR A 63 0.03 10.13 -9.65
CA THR A 63 -0.50 11.04 -10.66
C THR A 63 -1.99 10.87 -10.88
N VAL A 64 -2.70 11.99 -10.98
CA VAL A 64 -4.11 12.05 -11.42
C VAL A 64 -4.15 12.43 -12.88
N GLN A 65 -4.79 11.61 -13.70
CA GLN A 65 -4.85 11.77 -15.13
C GLN A 65 -6.30 11.99 -15.58
N GLN A 66 -6.48 12.90 -16.52
CA GLN A 66 -7.75 13.18 -17.17
C GLN A 66 -7.66 12.83 -18.65
N ILE A 67 -8.68 12.19 -19.18
CA ILE A 67 -8.82 11.91 -20.60
C ILE A 67 -9.68 13.02 -21.20
N GLN A 68 -9.14 13.68 -22.22
CA GLN A 68 -9.83 14.75 -22.98
C GLN A 68 -10.01 14.29 -24.43
N PRO A 69 -11.24 14.25 -24.94
CA PRO A 69 -11.46 14.05 -26.36
C PRO A 69 -11.01 15.30 -27.14
N LEU A 70 -10.33 15.07 -28.24
CA LEU A 70 -9.93 16.10 -29.20
C LEU A 70 -10.48 15.74 -30.58
N GLU A 71 -11.45 16.48 -31.06
CA GLU A 71 -11.96 16.35 -32.40
C GLU A 71 -11.09 17.16 -33.39
N THR A 72 -10.67 16.51 -34.45
CA THR A 72 -9.90 17.13 -35.53
C THR A 72 -10.51 16.76 -36.87
N ARG A 73 -10.05 17.41 -37.96
CA ARG A 73 -10.48 17.07 -39.33
C ARG A 73 -10.08 15.63 -39.72
N ALA A 74 -9.08 15.05 -39.05
CA ALA A 74 -8.60 13.69 -39.29
C ALA A 74 -9.31 12.63 -38.41
N GLY A 75 -10.17 13.03 -37.48
CA GLY A 75 -10.91 12.15 -36.58
C GLY A 75 -10.85 12.57 -35.12
N MET A 76 -11.39 11.70 -34.26
CA MET A 76 -11.38 11.90 -32.81
C MET A 76 -10.15 11.24 -32.19
N TYR A 77 -9.46 11.99 -31.35
CA TYR A 77 -8.31 11.53 -30.55
C TYR A 77 -8.63 11.64 -29.07
N LEU A 78 -7.98 10.83 -28.24
CA LEU A 78 -8.06 10.92 -26.79
C LEU A 78 -6.69 11.36 -26.25
N ILE A 79 -6.66 12.51 -25.59
CA ILE A 79 -5.45 13.02 -24.95
C ILE A 79 -5.54 12.68 -23.46
N LYS A 80 -4.53 11.98 -22.94
CA LYS A 80 -4.39 11.67 -21.53
C LYS A 80 -3.41 12.64 -20.89
N LEU A 81 -3.91 13.51 -20.03
CA LEU A 81 -3.14 14.58 -19.39
C LEU A 81 -3.01 14.32 -17.89
N THR A 82 -1.81 14.47 -17.35
CA THR A 82 -1.61 14.54 -15.89
C THR A 82 -1.99 15.93 -15.41
N ILE A 83 -2.98 16.01 -14.50
CA ILE A 83 -3.58 17.28 -14.04
C ILE A 83 -3.30 17.59 -12.57
N ALA A 84 -2.93 16.57 -11.77
CA ALA A 84 -2.65 16.71 -10.35
C ALA A 84 -1.79 15.56 -9.84
N ARG A 85 -1.30 15.71 -8.59
CA ARG A 85 -0.76 14.62 -7.76
C ARG A 85 -1.56 14.55 -6.47
N TYR A 86 -1.70 13.35 -5.92
CA TYR A 86 -2.22 13.19 -4.57
C TYR A 86 -1.07 13.00 -3.56
N TYR A 87 -1.38 13.36 -2.32
CA TYR A 87 -0.46 13.31 -1.19
C TYR A 87 -1.15 12.59 -0.04
N ALA A 88 -0.39 11.79 0.68
CA ALA A 88 -0.81 11.13 1.90
C ALA A 88 -1.12 12.16 3.00
N PRO A 89 -1.84 11.79 4.08
CA PRO A 89 -2.18 12.70 5.17
C PRO A 89 -0.99 13.44 5.77
N ASN A 90 0.15 12.80 5.92
CA ASN A 90 1.38 13.43 6.43
C ASN A 90 2.11 14.31 5.41
N GLY A 91 1.52 14.55 4.23
CA GLY A 91 2.01 15.53 3.25
C GLY A 91 3.10 15.01 2.29
N TYR A 92 3.51 13.75 2.37
CA TYR A 92 4.38 13.14 1.36
C TYR A 92 3.58 12.56 0.19
N THR A 93 4.25 12.29 -0.92
CA THR A 93 3.66 11.61 -2.08
C THR A 93 4.25 10.23 -2.26
N VAL A 94 3.42 9.26 -2.68
CA VAL A 94 3.88 7.91 -3.01
C VAL A 94 4.47 7.80 -4.42
N GLN A 95 4.57 8.92 -5.16
CA GLN A 95 5.14 8.92 -6.51
C GLN A 95 6.54 8.33 -6.51
N VAL A 96 6.78 7.31 -7.33
CA VAL A 96 8.01 6.52 -7.44
C VAL A 96 8.26 5.61 -6.22
N HIS A 97 8.14 6.14 -5.00
CA HIS A 97 8.49 5.39 -3.78
C HIS A 97 7.49 4.28 -3.41
N GLY A 98 6.22 4.43 -3.83
CA GLY A 98 5.14 3.58 -3.34
C GLY A 98 4.88 3.72 -1.83
N VAL A 99 3.97 2.92 -1.34
CA VAL A 99 3.78 2.71 0.09
C VAL A 99 4.76 1.62 0.53
N GLN A 100 5.62 1.94 1.49
CA GLN A 100 6.50 0.95 2.10
C GLN A 100 5.70 0.20 3.17
N PRO A 101 5.60 -1.14 3.10
CA PRO A 101 4.91 -1.90 4.14
C PRO A 101 5.66 -1.83 5.47
N ASP A 102 4.94 -1.87 6.57
CA ASP A 102 5.50 -1.93 7.93
C ASP A 102 6.27 -3.22 8.16
N ILE A 103 5.78 -4.30 7.56
CA ILE A 103 6.41 -5.62 7.61
C ILE A 103 6.47 -6.16 6.18
N ARG A 104 7.70 -6.36 5.69
CA ARG A 104 7.89 -6.99 4.39
C ARG A 104 7.59 -8.48 4.46
N ILE A 105 6.63 -8.91 3.64
CA ILE A 105 6.19 -10.30 3.52
C ILE A 105 6.09 -10.65 2.03
N SER A 106 6.81 -11.69 1.62
CA SER A 106 6.79 -12.16 0.24
C SER A 106 5.55 -12.99 -0.09
N ASP A 107 5.06 -12.83 -1.32
CA ASP A 107 4.03 -13.67 -1.94
C ASP A 107 4.62 -14.95 -2.57
N GLN A 108 5.95 -15.10 -2.59
CA GLN A 108 6.62 -16.25 -3.17
C GLN A 108 6.79 -17.39 -2.16
N LYS A 109 6.77 -18.64 -2.65
CA LYS A 109 6.96 -19.85 -1.84
C LYS A 109 8.27 -19.83 -1.06
N ASP A 110 9.36 -19.44 -1.71
CA ASP A 110 10.71 -19.37 -1.16
C ASP A 110 10.97 -18.17 -0.23
N GLY A 111 10.02 -17.21 -0.18
CA GLY A 111 10.16 -15.99 0.60
C GLY A 111 10.95 -14.87 -0.08
N GLU A 112 11.41 -15.10 -1.31
CA GLU A 112 12.15 -14.12 -2.07
C GLU A 112 11.25 -12.99 -2.61
N PHE A 113 11.85 -11.84 -2.90
CA PHE A 113 11.15 -10.67 -3.46
C PHE A 113 11.61 -10.50 -4.92
N PRO A 114 10.85 -11.02 -5.90
CA PRO A 114 11.23 -10.88 -7.28
C PRO A 114 11.18 -9.42 -7.74
N LEU A 115 12.01 -9.08 -8.71
CA LEU A 115 11.92 -7.78 -9.37
C LEU A 115 10.54 -7.61 -9.99
N ARG A 116 9.89 -6.51 -9.67
CA ARG A 116 8.56 -6.15 -10.18
C ARG A 116 8.63 -4.82 -10.90
N PHE A 117 7.91 -4.71 -12.01
CA PHE A 117 7.73 -3.46 -12.73
C PHE A 117 6.96 -2.45 -11.88
N ARG A 118 7.45 -1.22 -11.82
CA ARG A 118 6.89 -0.14 -10.99
C ARG A 118 6.85 1.18 -11.76
N GLU A 119 6.35 2.25 -11.13
CA GLU A 119 6.25 3.58 -11.74
C GLU A 119 7.62 4.10 -12.19
N GLU A 120 8.68 3.83 -11.43
CA GLU A 120 10.07 4.22 -11.76
C GLU A 120 10.62 3.62 -13.05
N ASP A 121 10.07 2.47 -13.48
CA ASP A 121 10.43 1.78 -14.72
C ASP A 121 9.65 2.30 -15.92
N MET A 122 8.66 3.14 -15.70
CA MET A 122 7.84 3.71 -16.78
C MET A 122 8.57 4.85 -17.49
N TRP A 123 8.51 4.82 -18.81
CA TRP A 123 9.01 5.94 -19.61
C TRP A 123 8.24 7.23 -19.27
N HIS A 124 8.96 8.32 -19.01
CA HIS A 124 8.41 9.62 -18.65
C HIS A 124 7.56 9.63 -17.37
N HIS A 125 7.87 8.78 -16.39
CA HIS A 125 7.29 8.94 -15.06
C HIS A 125 7.65 10.32 -14.47
N LEU A 126 6.77 10.88 -13.66
CA LEU A 126 7.08 12.12 -12.94
C LEU A 126 8.09 11.83 -11.83
N PRO A 127 9.07 12.73 -11.63
CA PRO A 127 10.10 12.51 -10.62
C PRO A 127 9.50 12.39 -9.21
N GLU A 128 10.25 11.73 -8.35
CA GLU A 128 9.98 11.68 -6.93
C GLU A 128 10.00 13.09 -6.30
N LEU A 129 9.35 13.21 -5.16
CA LEU A 129 9.39 14.36 -4.29
C LEU A 129 9.83 13.90 -2.90
N ALA A 130 9.65 14.75 -1.87
CA ALA A 130 10.04 14.42 -0.50
C ALA A 130 9.50 13.05 -0.04
N GLN A 131 10.36 12.28 0.60
CA GLN A 131 10.02 11.00 1.20
C GLN A 131 9.25 11.19 2.51
N LYS A 132 8.66 10.11 2.99
CA LYS A 132 8.00 10.06 4.30
C LYS A 132 9.04 10.13 5.40
N ASP A 133 8.80 11.01 6.38
CA ASP A 133 9.59 11.03 7.59
C ASP A 133 9.35 9.77 8.45
N PRO A 134 10.39 9.26 9.14
CA PRO A 134 10.23 8.16 10.09
C PRO A 134 9.22 8.49 11.18
N ASN A 135 8.45 7.48 11.61
CA ASN A 135 7.58 7.57 12.78
C ASN A 135 8.10 6.64 13.89
N PRO A 136 8.89 7.15 14.84
CA PRO A 136 9.53 6.31 15.87
C PRO A 136 8.54 5.55 16.77
N ARG A 137 7.34 6.12 17.00
CA ARG A 137 6.28 5.45 17.78
C ARG A 137 5.78 4.20 17.04
N ARG A 138 5.50 4.36 15.73
CA ARG A 138 5.05 3.25 14.89
C ARG A 138 6.13 2.18 14.74
N GLU A 139 7.37 2.58 14.52
CA GLU A 139 8.51 1.65 14.43
C GLU A 139 8.65 0.80 15.69
N LYS A 140 8.57 1.42 16.87
CA LYS A 140 8.62 0.71 18.16
C LYS A 140 7.48 -0.30 18.32
N TRP A 141 6.26 0.05 17.91
CA TRP A 141 5.13 -0.85 17.93
C TRP A 141 5.35 -2.05 17.00
N ILE A 142 5.78 -1.80 15.76
CA ILE A 142 6.09 -2.84 14.77
C ILE A 142 7.18 -3.79 15.29
N ASP A 143 8.23 -3.27 15.90
CA ASP A 143 9.30 -4.09 16.49
C ASP A 143 8.78 -4.93 17.67
N GLY A 144 7.82 -4.41 18.44
CA GLY A 144 7.10 -5.17 19.45
C GLY A 144 6.37 -6.37 18.85
N LEU A 145 5.57 -6.14 17.81
CA LEU A 145 4.86 -7.20 17.09
C LEU A 145 5.80 -8.26 16.49
N LYS A 146 6.91 -7.83 15.88
CA LYS A 146 7.92 -8.76 15.31
C LYS A 146 8.51 -9.70 16.36
N LYS A 147 8.70 -9.24 17.60
CA LYS A 147 9.20 -10.06 18.69
C LYS A 147 8.19 -11.10 19.18
N GLN A 148 6.89 -10.81 19.07
CA GLN A 148 5.82 -11.73 19.50
C GLN A 148 5.56 -12.83 18.47
N VAL A 149 5.86 -12.56 17.20
CA VAL A 149 5.60 -13.49 16.10
C VAL A 149 6.79 -14.43 15.89
N ASN A 150 6.50 -15.74 15.90
CA ASN A 150 7.47 -16.76 15.52
C ASN A 150 7.34 -17.08 14.03
N PRO A 151 8.28 -16.65 13.16
CA PRO A 151 8.22 -16.90 11.72
C PRO A 151 8.11 -18.39 11.35
N LYS A 152 8.70 -19.28 12.18
CA LYS A 152 8.67 -20.72 11.96
C LYS A 152 7.27 -21.34 12.05
N GLN A 153 6.33 -20.67 12.72
CA GLN A 153 4.93 -21.14 12.77
C GLN A 153 4.24 -20.98 11.41
N ALA A 154 4.47 -19.87 10.70
CA ALA A 154 3.95 -19.67 9.37
C ALA A 154 4.54 -20.67 8.36
N GLU A 155 5.86 -20.91 8.45
CA GLU A 155 6.54 -21.90 7.59
C GLU A 155 6.06 -23.33 7.86
N LYS A 156 5.80 -23.68 9.11
CA LYS A 156 5.23 -24.99 9.48
C LYS A 156 3.86 -25.17 8.88
N TYR A 157 2.98 -24.18 9.01
CA TYR A 157 1.64 -24.20 8.43
C TYR A 157 1.68 -24.37 6.89
N LEU A 158 2.58 -23.63 6.21
CA LEU A 158 2.76 -23.75 4.76
C LEU A 158 3.18 -25.15 4.33
N LYS A 159 4.08 -25.81 5.09
CA LYS A 159 4.51 -27.18 4.82
C LYS A 159 3.40 -28.20 5.03
N GLU A 160 2.60 -28.03 6.08
CA GLU A 160 1.49 -28.94 6.41
C GLU A 160 0.36 -28.89 5.35
N HIS A 161 0.20 -27.75 4.65
CA HIS A 161 -0.85 -27.52 3.65
C HIS A 161 -0.32 -27.41 2.21
N GLU A 162 0.91 -27.86 1.96
CA GLU A 162 1.56 -27.75 0.64
C GLU A 162 0.81 -28.48 -0.48
N ASN A 163 0.07 -29.53 -0.12
CA ASN A 163 -0.68 -30.40 -1.06
C ASN A 163 -2.18 -30.08 -1.13
N ASP A 164 -2.64 -29.02 -0.48
CA ASP A 164 -4.04 -28.62 -0.57
C ASP A 164 -4.39 -28.21 -2.01
N ALA A 165 -5.59 -28.61 -2.46
CA ALA A 165 -6.06 -28.39 -3.84
C ALA A 165 -6.17 -26.91 -4.23
N VAL A 166 -6.18 -26.03 -3.25
CA VAL A 166 -6.17 -24.56 -3.44
C VAL A 166 -4.74 -24.07 -3.33
N ARG A 167 -4.29 -23.34 -4.35
CA ARG A 167 -2.95 -22.72 -4.33
C ARG A 167 -2.78 -21.86 -3.07
N PRO A 168 -1.80 -22.14 -2.21
CA PRO A 168 -1.66 -21.41 -0.96
C PRO A 168 -1.33 -19.93 -1.23
N ASP A 169 -2.01 -19.04 -0.53
CA ASP A 169 -1.65 -17.63 -0.46
C ASP A 169 -0.52 -17.46 0.56
N TYR A 170 0.71 -17.45 0.07
CA TYR A 170 1.90 -17.36 0.92
C TYR A 170 1.99 -16.06 1.70
N MET A 171 1.51 -14.95 1.12
CA MET A 171 1.49 -13.66 1.81
C MET A 171 0.51 -13.71 2.98
N LEU A 172 -0.72 -14.18 2.75
CA LEU A 172 -1.73 -14.31 3.80
C LEU A 172 -1.24 -15.21 4.94
N GLN A 173 -0.68 -16.37 4.62
CA GLN A 173 -0.20 -17.31 5.64
C GLN A 173 0.91 -16.73 6.53
N ARG A 174 1.82 -15.95 5.95
CA ARG A 174 2.88 -15.26 6.69
C ARG A 174 2.39 -14.05 7.47
N ALA A 175 1.29 -13.42 7.03
CA ALA A 175 0.68 -12.26 7.67
C ALA A 175 -0.20 -12.63 8.89
N LEU A 176 -0.89 -13.77 8.85
CA LEU A 176 -1.81 -14.21 9.90
C LEU A 176 -1.23 -14.22 11.32
N PRO A 177 0.04 -14.63 11.58
CA PRO A 177 0.62 -14.55 12.92
C PRO A 177 0.66 -13.13 13.49
N TYR A 178 0.91 -12.13 12.64
CA TYR A 178 0.92 -10.72 13.06
C TYR A 178 -0.49 -10.23 13.40
N LEU A 179 -1.49 -10.60 12.61
CA LEU A 179 -2.88 -10.27 12.94
C LEU A 179 -3.32 -10.90 14.26
N LYS A 180 -2.93 -12.15 14.51
CA LYS A 180 -3.20 -12.83 15.79
C LYS A 180 -2.52 -12.12 16.97
N ALA A 181 -1.28 -11.65 16.80
CA ALA A 181 -0.59 -10.88 17.82
C ALA A 181 -1.29 -9.55 18.11
N MET A 182 -1.76 -8.83 17.09
CA MET A 182 -2.51 -7.59 17.23
C MET A 182 -3.86 -7.80 18.00
N ILE A 183 -4.50 -8.93 17.79
CA ILE A 183 -5.72 -9.29 18.52
C ILE A 183 -5.40 -9.55 19.99
N ALA A 184 -4.33 -10.32 20.26
CA ALA A 184 -3.92 -10.66 21.64
C ALA A 184 -3.40 -9.46 22.45
N GLU A 185 -2.97 -8.37 21.83
CA GLU A 185 -2.60 -7.13 22.53
C GLU A 185 -3.81 -6.36 23.07
N LYS A 186 -5.02 -6.68 22.61
CA LYS A 186 -6.26 -6.00 22.99
C LYS A 186 -7.07 -6.71 24.10
N ASP A 187 -6.79 -8.00 24.28
CA ASP A 187 -7.36 -8.82 25.36
C ASP A 187 -6.55 -8.67 26.66
#